data_10569967b503447a1f33d30fbc84421e
#
_entry.id   10569967b503447a1f33d30fbc84421e
#
_cell.length_a   1.000
_cell.length_b   1.000
_cell.length_c   1.000
_cell.angle_alpha   90.00
_cell.angle_beta   90.00
_cell.angle_gamma   90.00
#
_symmetry.space_group_name_H-M   'P 1'
#
loop_
_entity.id
_entity.type
_entity.pdbx_description
1 polymer ?
#
loop_
_entity_poly.entity_id
_entity_poly.type
_entity_poly.pdbx_seq_one_letter_code
_entity_poly.pdbx_strand_id
1 'polypeptide(L)'
;GGIISVVKDGEVLFQKGYGYANYFKNMKADARKTPFRSGSTSKVFTAISIMKEVERGNIELDRNINKYLERNKIDLPFGKVTVRDLLTHTAAFEERFRATLMKEPENELATEEYLNKYEHNQIGESGERIQYSNYGMGTLGVLLEDVTGMTYRQYLEKNIFQPLKMNNTYVETPNHLPIEKIACEHQLKDEKIGKQKFYYKAPAYLGSGGLFYTANDMALFMNAILNNSKKILKTSTWNDMKKLQESQNPYTGVGYGFWIYERNKNIDNNYWKGITMIGHSGGTQTFRSKMILFPKDNIGIFVATVGSANRTYKGQPYFNPHLVINDFIKKFRGKKEYSISSVSLNNMKQFTGNYYSTRRAWTGSEAFRDALIYENLKVFRENNKLYINGFGAMNFFGGKSYKLKHLSKRTFLVEDKDVLISFSKNGKFLTKGIYNNYDKVNFYQTPKALLLILLSIIVILLSSIILLLINRNKTKLVFEKIAVVTSIIGIITIIFPILMFGFVGVHYRLESNVFLINNLLGWLTLILTLILTYIVFVLKKYKHVRKRARNIHITIILVSLWILNYIFIHFDVIRLFES
;
A
#
# COMPACT_ATOMS: atom_id res chain seq x y z
N GLY A 1 -18.89 -11.65 9.43
CA GLY A 1 -19.92 -10.73 9.88
C GLY A 1 -19.76 -9.32 9.32
N GLY A 2 -20.79 -8.51 9.48
CA GLY A 2 -20.71 -7.12 9.00
C GLY A 2 -21.83 -6.24 9.52
N ILE A 3 -21.63 -4.94 9.35
CA ILE A 3 -22.57 -3.89 9.74
C ILE A 3 -22.79 -2.93 8.57
N ILE A 4 -24.00 -2.39 8.48
CA ILE A 4 -24.39 -1.42 7.46
C ILE A 4 -25.25 -0.32 8.06
N SER A 5 -25.09 0.91 7.56
CA SER A 5 -26.04 2.00 7.74
C SER A 5 -26.24 2.80 6.46
N VAL A 6 -27.46 3.28 6.26
CA VAL A 6 -27.85 4.21 5.20
C VAL A 6 -28.54 5.39 5.84
N VAL A 7 -28.10 6.60 5.49
CA VAL A 7 -28.69 7.86 5.95
C VAL A 7 -29.22 8.67 4.78
N LYS A 8 -30.26 9.44 5.01
CA LYS A 8 -30.81 10.39 4.06
C LYS A 8 -31.45 11.57 4.82
N ASP A 9 -31.20 12.77 4.34
CA ASP A 9 -31.81 14.02 4.87
C ASP A 9 -31.69 14.17 6.39
N GLY A 10 -30.57 13.69 6.98
CA GLY A 10 -30.32 13.72 8.41
C GLY A 10 -30.84 12.51 9.20
N GLU A 11 -31.64 11.66 8.59
CA GLU A 11 -32.29 10.50 9.21
C GLU A 11 -31.55 9.18 8.88
N VAL A 12 -31.66 8.20 9.77
CA VAL A 12 -31.18 6.83 9.53
C VAL A 12 -32.28 6.03 8.85
N LEU A 13 -32.15 5.81 7.53
CA LEU A 13 -33.13 5.02 6.77
C LEU A 13 -33.00 3.52 7.01
N PHE A 14 -31.79 3.04 7.18
CA PHE A 14 -31.52 1.61 7.35
C PHE A 14 -30.27 1.37 8.17
N GLN A 15 -30.36 0.41 9.09
CA GLN A 15 -29.24 0.01 9.93
C GLN A 15 -29.37 -1.44 10.35
N LYS A 16 -28.36 -2.27 10.06
CA LYS A 16 -28.42 -3.70 10.39
C LYS A 16 -27.03 -4.33 10.58
N GLY A 17 -26.96 -5.28 11.50
CA GLY A 17 -25.84 -6.21 11.65
C GLY A 17 -26.14 -7.54 10.98
N TYR A 18 -25.13 -8.21 10.44
CA TYR A 18 -25.22 -9.49 9.75
C TYR A 18 -24.15 -10.45 10.22
N GLY A 19 -24.53 -11.70 10.47
CA GLY A 19 -23.61 -12.76 10.86
C GLY A 19 -22.92 -12.50 12.20
N TYR A 20 -21.72 -13.02 12.36
CA TYR A 20 -20.97 -12.97 13.61
C TYR A 20 -19.85 -11.94 13.57
N ALA A 21 -19.82 -11.04 14.55
CA ALA A 21 -18.69 -10.16 14.82
C ALA A 21 -17.54 -10.92 15.49
N ASN A 22 -17.88 -11.89 16.35
CA ASN A 22 -16.92 -12.85 16.91
C ASN A 22 -17.50 -14.26 16.79
N TYR A 23 -17.01 -15.01 15.84
CA TYR A 23 -17.46 -16.38 15.58
C TYR A 23 -17.19 -17.31 16.78
N PHE A 24 -16.03 -17.17 17.41
CA PHE A 24 -15.59 -18.06 18.51
C PHE A 24 -16.35 -17.85 19.82
N LYS A 25 -16.90 -16.65 20.01
CA LYS A 25 -17.74 -16.31 21.18
C LYS A 25 -19.24 -16.29 20.83
N ASN A 26 -19.61 -16.75 19.66
CA ASN A 26 -21.00 -16.72 19.16
C ASN A 26 -21.63 -15.30 19.22
N MET A 27 -20.80 -14.24 19.16
CA MET A 27 -21.25 -12.86 19.24
C MET A 27 -21.72 -12.39 17.86
N LYS A 28 -23.03 -12.17 17.71
CA LYS A 28 -23.62 -11.61 16.47
C LYS A 28 -23.20 -10.16 16.30
N ALA A 29 -23.10 -9.74 15.03
CA ALA A 29 -22.84 -8.34 14.69
C ALA A 29 -24.09 -7.50 14.99
N ASP A 30 -23.91 -6.45 15.78
CA ASP A 30 -24.92 -5.44 16.09
C ASP A 30 -24.48 -4.08 15.52
N ALA A 31 -25.31 -3.48 14.68
CA ALA A 31 -25.00 -2.22 14.01
C ALA A 31 -24.85 -1.03 14.96
N ARG A 32 -25.42 -1.10 16.16
CA ARG A 32 -25.40 -0.02 17.16
C ARG A 32 -24.33 -0.24 18.24
N LYS A 33 -23.96 -1.50 18.51
CA LYS A 33 -23.15 -1.86 19.68
C LYS A 33 -21.80 -2.47 19.36
N THR A 34 -21.63 -3.06 18.17
CA THR A 34 -20.40 -3.76 17.83
C THR A 34 -19.50 -2.90 16.96
N PRO A 35 -18.37 -2.38 17.48
CA PRO A 35 -17.40 -1.66 16.67
C PRO A 35 -16.60 -2.60 15.76
N PHE A 36 -16.45 -2.19 14.51
CA PHE A 36 -15.62 -2.84 13.49
C PHE A 36 -14.40 -2.00 13.18
N ARG A 37 -13.26 -2.65 12.94
CA ARG A 37 -12.03 -1.95 12.56
C ARG A 37 -12.21 -1.23 11.22
N SER A 38 -11.88 0.04 11.22
CA SER A 38 -12.11 0.97 10.12
C SER A 38 -11.18 0.74 8.93
N GLY A 39 -9.92 0.42 9.20
CA GLY A 39 -8.86 0.60 8.22
C GLY A 39 -8.80 2.07 7.77
N SER A 40 -8.51 2.30 6.51
CA SER A 40 -8.24 3.64 5.97
C SER A 40 -9.41 4.61 5.91
N THR A 41 -10.65 4.20 6.22
CA THR A 41 -11.76 5.17 6.40
C THR A 41 -11.52 6.11 7.60
N SER A 42 -10.62 5.74 8.53
CA SER A 42 -10.13 6.64 9.60
C SER A 42 -9.48 7.91 9.07
N LYS A 43 -8.90 7.89 7.88
CA LYS A 43 -8.20 9.05 7.29
C LYS A 43 -9.08 10.29 7.16
N VAL A 44 -10.39 10.08 6.99
CA VAL A 44 -11.36 11.18 6.93
C VAL A 44 -11.40 11.92 8.27
N PHE A 45 -11.32 11.21 9.40
CA PHE A 45 -11.27 11.82 10.73
C PHE A 45 -9.99 12.62 10.94
N THR A 46 -8.84 12.08 10.51
CA THR A 46 -7.56 12.80 10.55
C THR A 46 -7.60 14.07 9.73
N ALA A 47 -8.10 13.99 8.49
CA ALA A 47 -8.22 15.15 7.62
C ALA A 47 -9.14 16.23 8.21
N ILE A 48 -10.28 15.85 8.79
CA ILE A 48 -11.19 16.78 9.48
C ILE A 48 -10.46 17.44 10.66
N SER A 49 -9.67 16.68 11.43
CA SER A 49 -8.91 17.20 12.56
C SER A 49 -7.88 18.25 12.14
N ILE A 50 -7.11 17.94 11.08
CA ILE A 50 -6.15 18.91 10.50
C ILE A 50 -6.88 20.15 10.00
N MET A 51 -7.97 19.99 9.25
CA MET A 51 -8.73 21.13 8.73
C MET A 51 -9.38 21.97 9.84
N LYS A 52 -9.66 21.37 11.01
CA LYS A 52 -10.12 22.10 12.20
C LYS A 52 -9.00 22.97 12.77
N GLU A 53 -7.77 22.50 12.79
CA GLU A 53 -6.62 23.30 13.21
C GLU A 53 -6.24 24.36 12.17
N VAL A 54 -6.51 24.11 10.88
CA VAL A 54 -6.42 25.14 9.84
C VAL A 54 -7.44 26.27 10.09
N GLU A 55 -8.70 25.95 10.44
CA GLU A 55 -9.70 26.96 10.80
C GLU A 55 -9.32 27.79 12.04
N ARG A 56 -8.58 27.19 12.98
CA ARG A 56 -8.09 27.84 14.20
C ARG A 56 -6.85 28.69 13.96
N GLY A 57 -6.23 28.60 12.77
CA GLY A 57 -4.98 29.27 12.43
C GLY A 57 -3.72 28.62 13.00
N ASN A 58 -3.83 27.42 13.59
CA ASN A 58 -2.70 26.68 14.14
C ASN A 58 -1.89 25.95 13.05
N ILE A 59 -2.53 25.67 11.90
CA ILE A 59 -1.92 24.97 10.75
C ILE A 59 -2.20 25.76 9.46
N GLU A 60 -1.16 25.93 8.64
CA GLU A 60 -1.24 26.49 7.28
C GLU A 60 -1.04 25.35 6.27
N LEU A 61 -1.96 25.19 5.32
CA LEU A 61 -1.94 24.08 4.36
C LEU A 61 -0.67 24.03 3.51
N ASP A 62 -0.12 25.17 3.12
CA ASP A 62 1.02 25.27 2.19
C ASP A 62 2.37 25.42 2.89
N ARG A 63 2.38 25.29 4.21
CA ARG A 63 3.60 25.33 5.01
C ARG A 63 4.28 23.96 5.04
N ASN A 64 5.61 23.96 5.07
CA ASN A 64 6.42 22.74 5.22
C ASN A 64 6.09 22.03 6.54
N ILE A 65 5.80 20.72 6.46
CA ILE A 65 5.41 19.90 7.61
C ILE A 65 6.44 19.92 8.74
N ASN A 66 7.74 20.03 8.41
CA ASN A 66 8.81 20.10 9.40
C ASN A 66 8.77 21.36 10.29
N LYS A 67 7.91 22.34 9.98
CA LYS A 67 7.68 23.47 10.88
C LYS A 67 6.75 23.12 12.05
N TYR A 68 5.97 22.05 11.89
CA TYR A 68 5.01 21.59 12.90
C TYR A 68 5.48 20.36 13.66
N LEU A 69 6.28 19.49 13.01
CA LEU A 69 6.83 18.30 13.65
C LEU A 69 7.92 18.70 14.64
N GLU A 70 7.71 18.39 15.92
CA GLU A 70 8.67 18.70 16.99
C GLU A 70 9.55 17.50 17.31
N ARG A 71 8.94 16.32 17.44
CA ARG A 71 9.61 15.07 17.86
C ARG A 71 10.48 14.44 16.79
N ASN A 72 10.18 14.66 15.53
CA ASN A 72 10.95 14.11 14.41
C ASN A 72 10.85 14.98 13.16
N LYS A 73 11.99 15.44 12.65
CA LYS A 73 12.08 16.12 11.35
C LYS A 73 12.31 15.07 10.28
N ILE A 74 11.45 15.09 9.25
CA ILE A 74 11.52 14.14 8.13
C ILE A 74 12.54 14.66 7.12
N ASP A 75 13.41 13.78 6.61
CA ASP A 75 14.32 14.10 5.51
C ASP A 75 13.53 14.27 4.20
N LEU A 76 13.73 15.40 3.53
CA LEU A 76 12.99 15.80 2.33
C LEU A 76 13.96 16.11 1.17
N PRO A 77 14.67 15.12 0.63
CA PRO A 77 15.74 15.33 -0.37
C PRO A 77 15.22 15.88 -1.71
N PHE A 78 13.94 15.73 -2.01
CA PHE A 78 13.31 16.25 -3.24
C PHE A 78 12.55 17.57 -3.02
N GLY A 79 12.80 18.25 -1.88
CA GLY A 79 12.18 19.53 -1.56
C GLY A 79 11.04 19.42 -0.56
N LYS A 80 10.42 20.56 -0.26
CA LYS A 80 9.41 20.66 0.79
C LYS A 80 8.20 19.77 0.55
N VAL A 81 7.68 19.20 1.61
CA VAL A 81 6.35 18.58 1.68
C VAL A 81 5.45 19.48 2.54
N THR A 82 4.27 19.77 2.07
CA THR A 82 3.28 20.60 2.75
C THR A 82 2.18 19.74 3.41
N VAL A 83 1.42 20.36 4.33
CA VAL A 83 0.24 19.71 4.92
C VAL A 83 -0.78 19.35 3.83
N ARG A 84 -0.92 20.21 2.81
CA ARG A 84 -1.74 19.95 1.62
C ARG A 84 -1.30 18.68 0.90
N ASP A 85 -0.01 18.49 0.68
CA ASP A 85 0.54 17.31 0.00
C ASP A 85 0.22 16.02 0.74
N LEU A 86 0.26 16.03 2.07
CA LEU A 86 -0.13 14.89 2.87
C LEU A 86 -1.63 14.60 2.76
N LEU A 87 -2.49 15.62 2.84
CA LEU A 87 -3.95 15.50 2.75
C LEU A 87 -4.43 15.02 1.37
N THR A 88 -3.68 15.33 0.31
CA THR A 88 -4.00 14.96 -1.08
C THR A 88 -3.20 13.75 -1.57
N HIS A 89 -2.35 13.17 -0.71
CA HIS A 89 -1.47 12.07 -1.09
C HIS A 89 -0.49 12.40 -2.22
N THR A 90 0.03 13.63 -2.27
CA THR A 90 1.00 14.07 -3.29
C THR A 90 2.40 14.28 -2.76
N ALA A 91 2.68 13.88 -1.53
CA ALA A 91 3.98 14.05 -0.87
C ALA A 91 5.11 13.15 -1.41
N ALA A 92 4.80 12.22 -2.30
CA ALA A 92 5.74 11.29 -2.91
C ALA A 92 6.56 10.43 -1.92
N PHE A 93 5.99 10.06 -0.77
CA PHE A 93 6.60 9.09 0.12
C PHE A 93 6.44 7.66 -0.40
N GLU A 94 7.48 6.84 -0.23
CA GLU A 94 7.37 5.40 -0.44
C GLU A 94 6.35 4.75 0.52
N GLU A 95 5.91 3.53 0.25
CA GLU A 95 4.99 2.81 1.11
C GLU A 95 5.68 1.58 1.68
N ARG A 96 5.97 1.59 2.98
CA ARG A 96 6.47 0.44 3.74
C ARG A 96 5.38 -0.07 4.66
N PHE A 97 5.36 -1.37 4.88
CA PHE A 97 4.39 -2.00 5.78
C PHE A 97 5.01 -2.51 7.08
N ARG A 98 6.35 -2.54 7.15
CA ARG A 98 7.07 -2.90 8.37
C ARG A 98 6.66 -1.98 9.51
N ALA A 99 6.49 -2.57 10.69
CA ALA A 99 6.19 -1.84 11.92
C ALA A 99 4.92 -0.97 11.92
N THR A 100 4.01 -1.14 10.95
CA THR A 100 2.70 -0.45 10.99
C THR A 100 1.74 -1.04 12.02
N LEU A 101 2.04 -2.25 12.53
CA LEU A 101 1.29 -2.97 13.55
C LEU A 101 2.24 -3.47 14.65
N MET A 102 1.78 -3.47 15.90
CA MET A 102 2.52 -3.88 17.09
C MET A 102 1.67 -4.85 17.94
N LYS A 103 2.31 -5.64 18.79
CA LYS A 103 1.57 -6.51 19.73
C LYS A 103 0.85 -5.66 20.76
N GLU A 104 1.57 -4.81 21.45
CA GLU A 104 1.08 -3.87 22.46
C GLU A 104 1.98 -2.64 22.43
N PRO A 105 1.50 -1.49 21.95
CA PRO A 105 2.26 -0.26 22.06
C PRO A 105 2.28 0.22 23.52
N GLU A 106 3.43 0.54 24.00
CA GLU A 106 3.64 0.98 25.40
C GLU A 106 3.08 2.39 25.65
N ASN A 107 2.98 3.21 24.60
CA ASN A 107 2.62 4.62 24.69
C ASN A 107 1.56 5.02 23.64
N GLU A 108 0.66 5.94 23.99
CA GLU A 108 -0.33 6.50 23.06
C GLU A 108 0.30 7.50 22.09
N LEU A 109 1.31 8.25 22.53
CA LEU A 109 2.06 9.17 21.69
C LEU A 109 3.11 8.42 20.88
N ALA A 110 3.33 8.86 19.65
CA ALA A 110 4.41 8.34 18.84
C ALA A 110 5.76 8.65 19.48
N THR A 111 6.61 7.65 19.65
CA THR A 111 7.94 7.83 20.19
C THR A 111 8.90 8.32 19.11
N GLU A 112 9.86 9.17 19.49
CA GLU A 112 10.89 9.67 18.58
C GLU A 112 11.71 8.53 17.98
N GLU A 113 12.12 7.56 18.80
CA GLU A 113 12.85 6.37 18.36
C GLU A 113 12.07 5.60 17.27
N TYR A 114 10.75 5.46 17.45
CA TYR A 114 9.90 4.77 16.49
C TYR A 114 9.81 5.53 15.16
N LEU A 115 9.62 6.83 15.20
CA LEU A 115 9.54 7.69 14.02
C LEU A 115 10.85 7.67 13.24
N ASN A 116 12.00 7.78 13.91
CA ASN A 116 13.33 7.73 13.30
C ASN A 116 13.63 6.35 12.68
N LYS A 117 13.35 5.28 13.41
CA LYS A 117 13.66 3.91 12.98
C LYS A 117 12.84 3.43 11.78
N TYR A 118 11.62 3.94 11.60
CA TYR A 118 10.68 3.48 10.59
C TYR A 118 10.25 4.60 9.63
N GLU A 119 11.10 5.58 9.46
CA GLU A 119 10.89 6.65 8.50
C GLU A 119 10.74 6.11 7.08
N HIS A 120 9.86 6.75 6.30
CA HIS A 120 9.69 6.47 4.88
C HIS A 120 10.34 7.57 4.06
N ASN A 121 11.15 7.19 3.10
CA ASN A 121 11.85 8.15 2.26
C ASN A 121 10.89 8.83 1.28
N GLN A 122 11.14 10.11 1.05
CA GLN A 122 10.61 10.81 -0.10
C GLN A 122 11.33 10.29 -1.35
N ILE A 123 10.58 9.89 -2.38
CA ILE A 123 11.10 9.23 -3.61
C ILE A 123 10.86 10.05 -4.88
N GLY A 124 10.47 11.30 -4.74
CA GLY A 124 10.21 12.22 -5.84
C GLY A 124 9.70 13.57 -5.34
N GLU A 125 9.47 14.50 -6.25
CA GLU A 125 8.93 15.82 -5.94
C GLU A 125 7.47 15.75 -5.51
N SER A 126 7.10 16.59 -4.53
CA SER A 126 5.71 16.74 -4.08
C SER A 126 4.86 17.39 -5.17
N GLY A 127 3.57 17.04 -5.24
CA GLY A 127 2.61 17.61 -6.18
C GLY A 127 2.61 16.98 -7.57
N GLU A 128 3.58 16.13 -7.94
CA GLU A 128 3.67 15.55 -9.28
C GLU A 128 2.51 14.60 -9.58
N ARG A 129 2.11 13.81 -8.57
CA ARG A 129 1.05 12.80 -8.71
C ARG A 129 0.45 12.37 -7.38
N ILE A 130 -0.78 11.85 -7.43
CA ILE A 130 -1.41 11.22 -6.28
C ILE A 130 -0.74 9.88 -6.02
N GLN A 131 0.02 9.76 -4.94
CA GLN A 131 0.65 8.53 -4.48
C GLN A 131 0.19 8.22 -3.06
N TYR A 132 -0.75 7.31 -2.94
CA TYR A 132 -1.37 6.98 -1.66
C TYR A 132 -0.35 6.57 -0.61
N SER A 133 -0.35 7.23 0.53
CA SER A 133 0.59 6.97 1.62
C SER A 133 -0.13 6.83 2.97
N ASN A 134 0.09 5.69 3.63
CA ASN A 134 -0.28 5.52 5.03
C ASN A 134 0.65 6.30 5.94
N TYR A 135 1.94 6.36 5.58
CA TYR A 135 2.93 7.15 6.30
C TYR A 135 2.54 8.63 6.35
N GLY A 136 2.23 9.24 5.20
CA GLY A 136 1.83 10.65 5.16
C GLY A 136 0.61 10.96 6.02
N MET A 137 -0.40 10.07 6.06
CA MET A 137 -1.56 10.26 6.94
C MET A 137 -1.25 9.96 8.41
N GLY A 138 -0.33 9.06 8.70
CA GLY A 138 0.22 8.85 10.03
C GLY A 138 0.95 10.10 10.52
N THR A 139 1.81 10.67 9.68
CA THR A 139 2.52 11.93 9.93
C THR A 139 1.56 13.07 10.28
N LEU A 140 0.40 13.18 9.60
CA LEU A 140 -0.62 14.15 9.97
C LEU A 140 -1.19 13.91 11.39
N GLY A 141 -1.30 12.64 11.81
CA GLY A 141 -1.69 12.29 13.18
C GLY A 141 -0.65 12.76 14.20
N VAL A 142 0.64 12.51 13.93
CA VAL A 142 1.75 12.97 14.78
C VAL A 142 1.84 14.50 14.81
N LEU A 143 1.73 15.15 13.66
CA LEU A 143 1.71 16.60 13.54
C LEU A 143 0.56 17.23 14.35
N LEU A 144 -0.60 16.59 14.34
CA LEU A 144 -1.73 17.04 15.15
C LEU A 144 -1.43 16.98 16.65
N GLU A 145 -0.76 15.91 17.11
CA GLU A 145 -0.30 15.79 18.50
C GLU A 145 0.71 16.88 18.87
N ASP A 146 1.70 17.11 18.01
CA ASP A 146 2.75 18.12 18.24
C ASP A 146 2.17 19.54 18.29
N VAL A 147 1.24 19.89 17.39
CA VAL A 147 0.61 21.22 17.36
C VAL A 147 -0.34 21.44 18.53
N THR A 148 -0.99 20.41 19.02
CA THR A 148 -2.08 20.58 20.02
C THR A 148 -1.70 20.16 21.43
N GLY A 149 -0.60 19.45 21.62
CA GLY A 149 -0.20 18.86 22.90
C GLY A 149 -1.15 17.76 23.41
N MET A 150 -2.09 17.30 22.57
CA MET A 150 -3.03 16.23 22.89
C MET A 150 -2.61 14.95 22.17
N THR A 151 -2.82 13.78 22.81
CA THR A 151 -2.75 12.52 22.04
C THR A 151 -3.80 12.52 20.92
N TYR A 152 -3.52 11.80 19.84
CA TYR A 152 -4.46 11.63 18.73
C TYR A 152 -5.85 11.17 19.21
N ARG A 153 -5.88 10.26 20.20
CA ARG A 153 -7.11 9.79 20.85
C ARG A 153 -7.85 10.93 21.55
N GLN A 154 -7.19 11.64 22.46
CA GLN A 154 -7.80 12.76 23.21
C GLN A 154 -8.36 13.83 22.28
N TYR A 155 -7.63 14.13 21.20
CA TYR A 155 -8.07 15.10 20.22
C TYR A 155 -9.36 14.68 19.52
N LEU A 156 -9.43 13.43 19.01
CA LEU A 156 -10.63 12.93 18.34
C LEU A 156 -11.83 12.82 19.28
N GLU A 157 -11.64 12.33 20.50
CA GLU A 157 -12.69 12.25 21.51
C GLU A 157 -13.30 13.62 21.79
N LYS A 158 -12.47 14.62 22.08
CA LYS A 158 -12.92 15.98 22.42
C LYS A 158 -13.53 16.72 21.24
N ASN A 159 -12.93 16.62 20.06
CA ASN A 159 -13.25 17.51 18.95
C ASN A 159 -14.20 16.90 17.90
N ILE A 160 -14.40 15.56 17.90
CA ILE A 160 -15.24 14.87 16.92
C ILE A 160 -16.24 13.94 17.60
N PHE A 161 -15.79 12.99 18.44
CA PHE A 161 -16.70 11.95 18.95
C PHE A 161 -17.72 12.50 19.91
N GLN A 162 -17.32 13.28 20.91
CA GLN A 162 -18.23 13.90 21.89
C GLN A 162 -19.22 14.88 21.22
N PRO A 163 -18.80 15.84 20.36
CA PRO A 163 -19.73 16.74 19.69
C PRO A 163 -20.77 16.03 18.81
N LEU A 164 -20.41 14.88 18.22
CA LEU A 164 -21.30 14.07 17.38
C LEU A 164 -22.02 12.96 18.15
N LYS A 165 -21.74 12.77 19.44
CA LYS A 165 -22.28 11.68 20.29
C LYS A 165 -21.94 10.27 19.75
N MET A 166 -20.72 10.11 19.22
CA MET A 166 -20.22 8.83 18.71
C MET A 166 -19.66 7.98 19.87
N ASN A 167 -20.57 7.48 20.71
CA ASN A 167 -20.22 6.86 22.00
C ASN A 167 -19.62 5.44 21.90
N ASN A 168 -19.65 4.83 20.71
CA ASN A 168 -19.11 3.50 20.45
C ASN A 168 -18.02 3.56 19.35
N THR A 169 -17.29 4.67 19.31
CA THR A 169 -16.13 4.86 18.44
C THR A 169 -14.86 4.98 19.29
N TYR A 170 -13.84 4.23 18.93
CA TYR A 170 -12.61 4.09 19.71
C TYR A 170 -11.39 4.28 18.85
N VAL A 171 -10.36 4.94 19.39
CA VAL A 171 -9.01 4.91 18.84
C VAL A 171 -8.32 3.64 19.32
N GLU A 172 -7.57 3.02 18.44
CA GLU A 172 -6.91 1.72 18.66
C GLU A 172 -5.68 1.86 19.56
N THR A 173 -5.93 2.17 20.84
CA THR A 173 -4.88 2.21 21.87
C THR A 173 -5.14 1.12 22.91
N PRO A 174 -4.10 0.56 23.54
CA PRO A 174 -4.24 -0.38 24.67
C PRO A 174 -5.18 0.17 25.71
N ASN A 175 -5.57 -0.37 26.71
CA ASN A 175 -6.35 0.14 27.86
C ASN A 175 -7.65 0.92 27.55
N HIS A 176 -7.83 1.43 26.31
CA HIS A 176 -9.02 2.19 25.91
C HIS A 176 -9.89 1.46 24.88
N LEU A 177 -9.35 0.44 24.21
CA LEU A 177 -10.11 -0.35 23.26
C LEU A 177 -10.87 -1.47 23.99
N PRO A 178 -12.22 -1.49 23.96
CA PRO A 178 -13.02 -2.52 24.65
C PRO A 178 -12.98 -3.84 23.89
N ILE A 179 -11.90 -4.59 24.02
CA ILE A 179 -11.60 -5.84 23.27
C ILE A 179 -12.77 -6.84 23.31
N GLU A 180 -13.53 -6.87 24.42
CA GLU A 180 -14.66 -7.77 24.56
C GLU A 180 -15.87 -7.40 23.70
N LYS A 181 -16.00 -6.14 23.32
CA LYS A 181 -17.15 -5.59 22.58
C LYS A 181 -16.90 -5.43 21.09
N ILE A 182 -15.62 -5.42 20.65
CA ILE A 182 -15.28 -5.21 19.25
C ILE A 182 -15.39 -6.48 18.41
N ALA A 183 -15.53 -6.33 17.10
CA ALA A 183 -15.45 -7.43 16.17
C ALA A 183 -14.05 -8.08 16.20
N CYS A 184 -14.01 -9.42 16.29
CA CYS A 184 -12.80 -10.21 16.43
C CYS A 184 -12.20 -10.51 15.06
N GLU A 185 -10.88 -10.39 14.92
CA GLU A 185 -10.18 -10.80 13.72
C GLU A 185 -10.30 -12.32 13.49
N HIS A 186 -10.93 -12.71 12.39
CA HIS A 186 -11.01 -14.09 11.95
C HIS A 186 -10.90 -14.19 10.43
N GLN A 187 -10.48 -15.33 9.95
CA GLN A 187 -10.31 -15.58 8.52
C GLN A 187 -10.85 -16.96 8.16
N LEU A 188 -11.53 -17.05 7.04
CA LEU A 188 -11.86 -18.32 6.44
C LEU A 188 -10.65 -18.83 5.64
N LYS A 189 -10.18 -20.01 5.98
CA LYS A 189 -9.14 -20.74 5.25
C LYS A 189 -9.60 -22.19 5.10
N ASP A 190 -9.60 -22.68 3.85
CA ASP A 190 -9.95 -24.07 3.53
C ASP A 190 -11.27 -24.53 4.21
N GLU A 191 -12.31 -23.70 4.06
CA GLU A 191 -13.64 -23.86 4.64
C GLU A 191 -13.70 -23.86 6.19
N LYS A 192 -12.58 -23.63 6.86
CA LYS A 192 -12.51 -23.49 8.33
C LYS A 192 -12.30 -22.03 8.74
N ILE A 193 -12.97 -21.63 9.81
CA ILE A 193 -12.77 -20.29 10.39
C ILE A 193 -11.64 -20.36 11.40
N GLY A 194 -10.53 -19.69 11.09
CA GLY A 194 -9.39 -19.55 11.98
C GLY A 194 -9.38 -18.19 12.68
N LYS A 195 -9.09 -18.17 13.99
CA LYS A 195 -8.86 -16.94 14.75
C LYS A 195 -7.53 -16.34 14.32
N GLN A 196 -7.50 -15.03 14.08
CA GLN A 196 -6.28 -14.27 13.83
C GLN A 196 -5.82 -13.58 15.11
N LYS A 197 -4.49 -13.40 15.26
CA LYS A 197 -3.97 -12.60 16.38
C LYS A 197 -4.40 -11.15 16.19
N PHE A 198 -4.79 -10.51 17.28
CA PHE A 198 -5.03 -9.09 17.32
C PHE A 198 -3.68 -8.34 17.40
N TYR A 199 -3.58 -7.24 16.70
CA TYR A 199 -2.44 -6.37 16.73
C TYR A 199 -2.90 -4.94 16.64
N TYR A 200 -2.35 -4.11 17.48
CA TYR A 200 -2.60 -2.67 17.52
C TYR A 200 -1.96 -1.96 16.35
N LYS A 201 -2.58 -0.88 15.93
CA LYS A 201 -1.94 0.06 15.03
C LYS A 201 -0.80 0.75 15.79
N ALA A 202 0.37 0.85 15.17
CA ALA A 202 1.47 1.57 15.79
C ALA A 202 1.11 3.06 15.99
N PRO A 203 1.55 3.71 17.09
CA PRO A 203 1.17 5.08 17.41
C PRO A 203 1.36 6.06 16.26
N ALA A 204 2.50 6.03 15.59
CA ALA A 204 2.80 6.86 14.42
C ALA A 204 1.86 6.65 13.21
N TYR A 205 1.04 5.59 13.22
CA TYR A 205 0.12 5.25 12.13
C TYR A 205 -1.36 5.32 12.52
N LEU A 206 -1.70 5.75 13.73
CA LEU A 206 -3.09 5.88 14.18
C LEU A 206 -3.91 6.74 13.21
N GLY A 207 -3.36 7.87 12.75
CA GLY A 207 -3.99 8.75 11.77
C GLY A 207 -4.29 8.10 10.43
N SER A 208 -3.65 6.97 10.10
CA SER A 208 -3.84 6.28 8.83
C SER A 208 -4.90 5.18 8.84
N GLY A 209 -5.32 4.68 10.04
CA GLY A 209 -6.19 3.51 10.06
C GLY A 209 -6.51 2.95 11.44
N GLY A 210 -6.34 3.70 12.51
CA GLY A 210 -6.41 3.25 13.90
C GLY A 210 -7.76 3.49 14.60
N LEU A 211 -8.90 3.31 13.91
CA LEU A 211 -10.22 3.47 14.54
C LEU A 211 -11.05 2.20 14.50
N PHE A 212 -11.92 2.06 15.50
CA PHE A 212 -13.05 1.15 15.54
C PHE A 212 -14.33 1.94 15.73
N TYR A 213 -15.39 1.60 14.99
CA TYR A 213 -16.68 2.30 15.08
C TYR A 213 -17.86 1.39 14.72
N THR A 214 -19.03 1.75 15.24
CA THR A 214 -20.30 1.10 14.91
C THR A 214 -20.92 1.71 13.63
N ALA A 215 -21.89 1.02 13.03
CA ALA A 215 -22.66 1.58 11.93
C ALA A 215 -23.52 2.79 12.39
N ASN A 216 -23.96 2.79 13.65
CA ASN A 216 -24.69 3.90 14.25
C ASN A 216 -23.84 5.17 14.32
N ASP A 217 -22.63 5.05 14.84
CA ASP A 217 -21.75 6.22 14.97
C ASP A 217 -21.32 6.74 13.59
N MET A 218 -21.14 5.83 12.62
CA MET A 218 -20.89 6.23 11.24
C MET A 218 -22.10 6.90 10.57
N ALA A 219 -23.33 6.57 10.97
CA ALA A 219 -24.51 7.30 10.52
C ALA A 219 -24.50 8.77 11.02
N LEU A 220 -24.15 8.98 12.30
CA LEU A 220 -23.98 10.32 12.87
C LEU A 220 -22.87 11.10 12.14
N PHE A 221 -21.76 10.44 11.87
CA PHE A 221 -20.63 11.02 11.15
C PHE A 221 -20.98 11.38 9.70
N MET A 222 -21.65 10.48 8.96
CA MET A 222 -22.12 10.75 7.59
C MET A 222 -23.07 11.93 7.55
N ASN A 223 -24.02 12.00 8.48
CA ASN A 223 -24.96 13.13 8.60
C ASN A 223 -24.24 14.44 8.89
N ALA A 224 -23.20 14.42 9.73
CA ALA A 224 -22.39 15.62 10.00
C ALA A 224 -21.68 16.14 8.74
N ILE A 225 -21.12 15.24 7.91
CA ILE A 225 -20.44 15.60 6.65
C ILE A 225 -21.44 16.11 5.61
N LEU A 226 -22.57 15.42 5.45
CA LEU A 226 -23.61 15.77 4.46
C LEU A 226 -24.24 17.13 4.75
N ASN A 227 -24.52 17.40 6.01
CA ASN A 227 -25.20 18.62 6.44
C ASN A 227 -24.23 19.75 6.87
N ASN A 228 -22.93 19.62 6.59
CA ASN A 228 -21.92 20.63 6.95
C ASN A 228 -21.99 21.04 8.43
N SER A 229 -21.98 20.08 9.33
CA SER A 229 -22.19 20.31 10.76
C SER A 229 -21.21 21.34 11.33
N LYS A 230 -21.76 22.48 11.75
CA LYS A 230 -21.00 23.58 12.40
C LYS A 230 -20.41 23.20 13.76
N LYS A 231 -20.86 22.08 14.35
CA LYS A 231 -20.22 21.52 15.57
C LYS A 231 -18.78 21.06 15.31
N ILE A 232 -18.47 20.73 14.06
CA ILE A 232 -17.16 20.19 13.66
C ILE A 232 -16.37 21.25 12.90
N LEU A 233 -16.86 21.73 11.76
CA LEU A 233 -16.18 22.68 10.87
C LEU A 233 -17.16 23.72 10.33
N LYS A 234 -16.63 24.87 9.92
CA LYS A 234 -17.41 25.88 9.16
C LYS A 234 -17.84 25.28 7.82
N THR A 235 -18.96 25.79 7.30
CA THR A 235 -19.50 25.36 6.00
C THR A 235 -18.48 25.56 4.86
N SER A 236 -17.71 26.64 4.88
CA SER A 236 -16.66 26.91 3.89
C SER A 236 -15.59 25.79 3.88
N THR A 237 -15.12 25.37 5.06
CA THR A 237 -14.11 24.33 5.20
C THR A 237 -14.65 22.96 4.76
N TRP A 238 -15.90 22.63 5.11
CA TRP A 238 -16.55 21.43 4.59
C TRP A 238 -16.61 21.41 3.06
N ASN A 239 -16.95 22.55 2.44
CA ASN A 239 -17.01 22.66 0.99
C ASN A 239 -15.61 22.51 0.36
N ASP A 240 -14.59 23.09 0.99
CA ASP A 240 -13.21 22.97 0.51
C ASP A 240 -12.69 21.53 0.61
N MET A 241 -12.97 20.83 1.72
CA MET A 241 -12.61 19.42 1.87
C MET A 241 -13.26 18.51 0.82
N LYS A 242 -14.52 18.79 0.47
CA LYS A 242 -15.31 18.00 -0.50
C LYS A 242 -15.04 18.37 -1.96
N LYS A 243 -14.30 19.44 -2.20
CA LYS A 243 -13.91 19.88 -3.55
C LYS A 243 -12.77 19.03 -4.09
N LEU A 244 -12.74 18.83 -5.41
CA LEU A 244 -11.64 18.19 -6.09
C LEU A 244 -10.37 19.05 -5.93
N GLN A 245 -9.38 18.53 -5.26
CA GLN A 245 -8.07 19.17 -5.06
C GLN A 245 -7.07 18.67 -6.09
N GLU A 246 -6.95 17.34 -6.26
CA GLU A 246 -6.00 16.72 -7.19
C GLU A 246 -6.64 15.60 -8.00
N SER A 247 -6.22 15.46 -9.26
CA SER A 247 -6.75 14.45 -10.18
C SER A 247 -5.75 14.04 -11.25
N GLN A 248 -5.67 12.76 -11.54
CA GLN A 248 -4.87 12.19 -12.63
C GLN A 248 -5.71 11.69 -13.81
N ASN A 249 -7.02 11.82 -13.72
CA ASN A 249 -7.96 11.48 -14.78
C ASN A 249 -9.23 12.34 -14.66
N PRO A 250 -10.03 12.48 -15.74
CA PRO A 250 -11.20 13.36 -15.73
C PRO A 250 -12.39 12.82 -14.93
N TYR A 251 -12.29 11.67 -14.29
CA TYR A 251 -13.41 10.99 -13.64
C TYR A 251 -13.30 10.89 -12.14
N THR A 252 -12.08 10.93 -11.61
CA THR A 252 -11.83 10.69 -10.19
C THR A 252 -10.63 11.49 -9.70
N GLY A 253 -10.61 11.76 -8.41
CA GLY A 253 -9.48 12.42 -7.76
C GLY A 253 -9.61 12.40 -6.26
N VAL A 254 -8.98 13.34 -5.59
CA VAL A 254 -8.98 13.48 -4.15
C VAL A 254 -9.35 14.89 -3.72
N GLY A 255 -10.10 14.98 -2.63
CA GLY A 255 -10.24 16.15 -1.81
C GLY A 255 -9.41 16.01 -0.55
N TYR A 256 -9.60 16.85 0.46
CA TYR A 256 -8.90 16.67 1.73
C TYR A 256 -9.50 15.50 2.52
N GLY A 257 -8.82 14.36 2.45
CA GLY A 257 -9.23 13.12 3.10
C GLY A 257 -10.33 12.32 2.41
N PHE A 258 -10.85 12.78 1.29
CA PHE A 258 -11.90 12.11 0.52
C PHE A 258 -11.41 11.63 -0.84
N TRP A 259 -11.85 10.45 -1.24
CA TRP A 259 -11.93 10.07 -2.65
C TRP A 259 -13.10 10.83 -3.28
N ILE A 260 -12.86 11.44 -4.44
CA ILE A 260 -13.87 12.17 -5.19
C ILE A 260 -14.13 11.44 -6.51
N TYR A 261 -15.37 11.10 -6.71
CA TYR A 261 -15.89 10.55 -7.95
C TYR A 261 -16.76 11.62 -8.59
N GLU A 262 -16.13 12.55 -9.27
CA GLU A 262 -16.80 13.63 -9.97
C GLU A 262 -16.80 13.35 -11.47
N ARG A 263 -17.91 13.60 -12.14
CA ARG A 263 -17.97 13.46 -13.58
C ARG A 263 -18.11 14.80 -14.26
N ASN A 264 -17.16 15.03 -15.14
CA ASN A 264 -17.13 16.20 -15.99
C ASN A 264 -18.43 16.25 -16.83
N LYS A 265 -19.13 17.35 -16.77
CA LYS A 265 -20.38 17.62 -17.51
C LYS A 265 -20.23 17.49 -19.03
N ASN A 266 -18.99 17.49 -19.54
CA ASN A 266 -18.64 17.49 -20.97
C ASN A 266 -18.34 16.07 -21.52
N ILE A 267 -18.48 15.02 -20.71
CA ILE A 267 -18.35 13.65 -21.21
C ILE A 267 -19.76 13.11 -21.42
N ASP A 268 -20.11 12.91 -22.67
CA ASP A 268 -21.39 12.34 -23.10
C ASP A 268 -21.58 10.94 -22.49
N ASN A 269 -22.29 10.93 -21.37
CA ASN A 269 -22.62 9.69 -20.72
C ASN A 269 -23.81 9.91 -19.77
N ASN A 270 -24.94 9.36 -20.13
CA ASN A 270 -26.22 9.60 -19.45
C ASN A 270 -26.28 9.10 -18.00
N TYR A 271 -25.36 8.23 -17.60
CA TYR A 271 -25.49 7.45 -16.37
C TYR A 271 -25.04 8.18 -15.08
N TRP A 272 -23.98 9.01 -15.15
CA TRP A 272 -23.43 9.70 -13.98
C TRP A 272 -23.35 11.24 -14.18
N LYS A 273 -24.02 11.75 -15.17
CA LYS A 273 -23.97 13.18 -15.53
C LYS A 273 -24.34 14.06 -14.32
N GLY A 274 -23.36 14.79 -13.83
CA GLY A 274 -23.56 15.74 -12.71
C GLY A 274 -23.64 15.11 -11.31
N ILE A 275 -23.31 13.83 -11.15
CA ILE A 275 -23.27 13.19 -9.84
C ILE A 275 -21.86 13.29 -9.26
N THR A 276 -21.76 13.89 -8.09
CA THR A 276 -20.56 13.86 -7.27
C THR A 276 -20.77 12.88 -6.13
N MET A 277 -19.90 11.89 -6.04
CA MET A 277 -19.80 11.01 -4.88
C MET A 277 -18.48 11.29 -4.18
N ILE A 278 -18.52 11.34 -2.87
CA ILE A 278 -17.32 11.43 -2.05
C ILE A 278 -17.29 10.28 -1.05
N GLY A 279 -16.12 9.89 -0.59
CA GLY A 279 -16.04 8.83 0.41
C GLY A 279 -14.62 8.32 0.62
N HIS A 280 -14.52 7.20 1.28
CA HIS A 280 -13.26 6.48 1.47
C HIS A 280 -13.52 4.99 1.67
N SER A 281 -12.53 4.17 1.37
CA SER A 281 -12.55 2.74 1.68
C SER A 281 -11.43 2.38 2.64
N GLY A 282 -11.65 1.35 3.43
CA GLY A 282 -10.66 0.84 4.38
C GLY A 282 -10.44 -0.65 4.24
N GLY A 283 -9.25 -1.09 4.55
CA GLY A 283 -8.90 -2.50 4.56
C GLY A 283 -7.77 -2.81 5.51
N THR A 284 -7.88 -3.94 6.20
CA THR A 284 -6.82 -4.61 6.93
C THR A 284 -6.70 -6.04 6.40
N GLN A 285 -6.04 -6.93 7.10
CA GLN A 285 -5.99 -8.35 6.69
C GLN A 285 -7.38 -8.99 6.66
N THR A 286 -8.21 -8.71 7.64
CA THR A 286 -9.50 -9.37 7.86
C THR A 286 -10.70 -8.44 7.77
N PHE A 287 -10.51 -7.14 7.97
CA PHE A 287 -11.58 -6.15 7.89
C PHE A 287 -11.60 -5.42 6.55
N ARG A 288 -12.80 -5.08 6.11
CA ARG A 288 -13.05 -4.15 4.99
C ARG A 288 -14.12 -3.17 5.39
N SER A 289 -13.96 -1.92 5.00
CA SER A 289 -14.97 -0.88 5.19
C SER A 289 -15.09 -0.01 3.94
N LYS A 290 -16.24 0.59 3.75
CA LYS A 290 -16.45 1.59 2.69
C LYS A 290 -17.56 2.54 3.11
N MET A 291 -17.30 3.83 2.94
CA MET A 291 -18.26 4.91 3.09
C MET A 291 -18.37 5.66 1.76
N ILE A 292 -19.58 5.86 1.29
CA ILE A 292 -19.89 6.70 0.11
C ILE A 292 -21.01 7.66 0.47
N LEU A 293 -20.81 8.91 0.11
CA LEU A 293 -21.76 10.00 0.30
C LEU A 293 -22.15 10.60 -1.06
N PHE A 294 -23.39 10.97 -1.19
CA PHE A 294 -23.97 11.70 -2.32
C PHE A 294 -24.41 13.07 -1.82
N PRO A 295 -23.53 14.09 -1.80
CA PRO A 295 -23.83 15.37 -1.16
C PRO A 295 -25.06 16.09 -1.76
N LYS A 296 -25.30 15.96 -3.08
CA LYS A 296 -26.44 16.59 -3.74
C LYS A 296 -27.79 15.94 -3.40
N ASP A 297 -27.77 14.64 -3.07
CA ASP A 297 -28.97 13.88 -2.72
C ASP A 297 -29.14 13.74 -1.21
N ASN A 298 -28.19 14.27 -0.44
CA ASN A 298 -28.10 14.13 1.00
C ASN A 298 -28.22 12.68 1.48
N ILE A 299 -27.57 11.75 0.76
CA ILE A 299 -27.56 10.32 1.05
C ILE A 299 -26.16 9.86 1.41
N GLY A 300 -26.06 9.00 2.43
CA GLY A 300 -24.83 8.30 2.80
C GLY A 300 -25.05 6.81 3.00
N ILE A 301 -24.06 6.00 2.62
CA ILE A 301 -24.02 4.56 2.90
C ILE A 301 -22.66 4.19 3.47
N PHE A 302 -22.70 3.43 4.55
CA PHE A 302 -21.52 2.85 5.18
C PHE A 302 -21.69 1.34 5.34
N VAL A 303 -20.64 0.57 5.05
CA VAL A 303 -20.57 -0.87 5.25
C VAL A 303 -19.21 -1.24 5.81
N ALA A 304 -19.19 -2.07 6.86
CA ALA A 304 -17.96 -2.70 7.35
C ALA A 304 -18.16 -4.21 7.54
N THR A 305 -17.11 -4.99 7.31
CA THR A 305 -17.13 -6.44 7.40
C THR A 305 -15.87 -6.99 8.05
N VAL A 306 -15.99 -8.17 8.65
CA VAL A 306 -14.88 -8.99 9.12
C VAL A 306 -14.97 -10.39 8.51
N GLY A 307 -13.82 -10.98 8.24
CA GLY A 307 -13.67 -12.24 7.53
C GLY A 307 -12.78 -12.09 6.29
N SER A 308 -12.62 -13.13 5.48
CA SER A 308 -11.77 -13.05 4.29
C SER A 308 -12.43 -12.24 3.18
N ALA A 309 -11.90 -11.07 2.90
CA ALA A 309 -12.51 -10.09 1.99
C ALA A 309 -12.47 -10.47 0.50
N ASN A 310 -11.65 -11.43 0.12
CA ASN A 310 -11.36 -11.73 -1.29
C ASN A 310 -11.66 -13.18 -1.68
N ARG A 311 -12.35 -13.94 -0.84
CA ARG A 311 -12.63 -15.35 -1.10
C ARG A 311 -14.13 -15.60 -1.19
N THR A 312 -14.50 -16.56 -2.02
CA THR A 312 -15.84 -17.12 -2.07
C THR A 312 -15.94 -18.27 -1.06
N TYR A 313 -17.11 -18.44 -0.47
CA TYR A 313 -17.45 -19.62 0.31
C TYR A 313 -18.49 -20.42 -0.50
N LYS A 314 -18.20 -21.68 -0.82
CA LYS A 314 -19.06 -22.53 -1.67
C LYS A 314 -19.52 -21.79 -2.94
N GLY A 315 -18.59 -21.09 -3.60
CA GLY A 315 -18.87 -20.34 -4.83
C GLY A 315 -19.62 -19.02 -4.68
N GLN A 316 -20.09 -18.68 -3.45
CA GLN A 316 -20.79 -17.42 -3.19
C GLN A 316 -19.81 -16.34 -2.71
N PRO A 317 -19.92 -15.11 -3.22
CA PRO A 317 -19.09 -14.00 -2.74
C PRO A 317 -19.42 -13.70 -1.28
N TYR A 318 -18.35 -13.46 -0.49
CA TYR A 318 -18.51 -12.96 0.87
C TYR A 318 -19.21 -11.60 0.88
N PHE A 319 -19.86 -11.29 2.00
CA PHE A 319 -20.36 -9.95 2.28
C PHE A 319 -19.20 -8.95 2.17
N ASN A 320 -19.14 -8.27 1.03
CA ASN A 320 -18.05 -7.37 0.67
C ASN A 320 -18.59 -5.94 0.54
N PRO A 321 -18.04 -4.96 1.28
CA PRO A 321 -18.51 -3.59 1.23
C PRO A 321 -18.53 -2.99 -0.18
N HIS A 322 -17.58 -3.36 -1.03
CA HIS A 322 -17.56 -2.86 -2.41
C HIS A 322 -18.72 -3.39 -3.24
N LEU A 323 -19.07 -4.67 -3.10
CA LEU A 323 -20.20 -5.27 -3.82
C LEU A 323 -21.52 -4.68 -3.32
N VAL A 324 -21.73 -4.63 -2.01
CA VAL A 324 -22.95 -4.08 -1.42
C VAL A 324 -23.17 -2.63 -1.84
N ILE A 325 -22.15 -1.80 -1.79
CA ILE A 325 -22.25 -0.39 -2.20
C ILE A 325 -22.42 -0.26 -3.72
N ASN A 326 -21.77 -1.09 -4.52
CA ASN A 326 -21.96 -1.06 -5.97
C ASN A 326 -23.39 -1.47 -6.36
N ASP A 327 -23.96 -2.48 -5.69
CA ASP A 327 -25.36 -2.88 -5.92
C ASP A 327 -26.34 -1.79 -5.45
N PHE A 328 -26.06 -1.13 -4.32
CA PHE A 328 -26.82 0.03 -3.87
C PHE A 328 -26.79 1.15 -4.93
N ILE A 329 -25.61 1.52 -5.39
CA ILE A 329 -25.43 2.55 -6.42
C ILE A 329 -26.16 2.17 -7.69
N LYS A 330 -26.06 0.91 -8.13
CA LYS A 330 -26.70 0.41 -9.33
C LYS A 330 -28.23 0.46 -9.22
N LYS A 331 -28.81 0.08 -8.09
CA LYS A 331 -30.25 0.16 -7.83
C LYS A 331 -30.73 1.60 -7.69
N PHE A 332 -29.96 2.44 -7.04
CA PHE A 332 -30.31 3.84 -6.77
C PHE A 332 -30.14 4.72 -8.02
N ARG A 333 -29.18 4.44 -8.89
CA ARG A 333 -28.80 5.27 -10.05
C ARG A 333 -28.86 4.54 -11.41
N GLY A 334 -29.17 3.25 -11.45
CA GLY A 334 -29.18 2.42 -12.65
C GLY A 334 -27.82 1.84 -13.03
N LYS A 335 -27.65 1.31 -14.23
CA LYS A 335 -26.40 0.73 -14.73
C LYS A 335 -25.41 1.81 -15.16
N LYS A 336 -24.13 1.52 -15.01
CA LYS A 336 -23.01 2.35 -15.42
C LYS A 336 -22.71 2.14 -16.90
N GLU A 337 -22.89 3.17 -17.72
CA GLU A 337 -22.54 3.14 -19.14
C GLU A 337 -21.41 4.14 -19.43
N TYR A 338 -20.43 3.74 -20.19
CA TYR A 338 -19.35 4.60 -20.65
C TYR A 338 -19.50 4.84 -22.15
N SER A 339 -19.49 6.10 -22.58
CA SER A 339 -19.35 6.42 -23.99
C SER A 339 -17.94 6.06 -24.45
N ILE A 340 -17.86 5.17 -25.43
CA ILE A 340 -16.59 4.82 -26.05
C ILE A 340 -16.27 5.92 -27.07
N SER A 341 -15.08 6.50 -26.97
CA SER A 341 -14.62 7.49 -27.93
C SER A 341 -14.39 6.84 -29.29
N SER A 342 -14.97 7.43 -30.33
CA SER A 342 -14.70 7.07 -31.74
C SER A 342 -13.37 7.65 -32.24
N VAL A 343 -12.76 8.53 -31.47
CA VAL A 343 -11.49 9.20 -31.87
C VAL A 343 -10.35 8.19 -31.83
N SER A 344 -9.72 7.98 -32.97
CA SER A 344 -8.49 7.22 -33.07
C SER A 344 -7.35 7.97 -32.40
N LEU A 345 -6.60 7.31 -31.51
CA LEU A 345 -5.39 7.87 -30.93
C LEU A 345 -4.23 7.70 -31.91
N ASN A 346 -3.75 8.80 -32.45
CA ASN A 346 -2.68 8.80 -33.46
C ASN A 346 -1.34 8.22 -32.97
N ASN A 347 -1.12 8.06 -31.66
CA ASN A 347 0.14 7.55 -31.13
C ASN A 347 -0.04 6.59 -29.94
N MET A 348 -0.71 5.46 -30.16
CA MET A 348 -0.89 4.43 -29.12
C MET A 348 0.43 3.78 -28.66
N LYS A 349 1.48 3.82 -29.49
CA LYS A 349 2.78 3.20 -29.18
C LYS A 349 3.43 3.80 -27.93
N GLN A 350 3.22 5.08 -27.64
CA GLN A 350 3.75 5.72 -26.45
C GLN A 350 3.24 5.09 -25.13
N PHE A 351 2.06 4.49 -25.14
CA PHE A 351 1.45 3.85 -23.96
C PHE A 351 1.85 2.39 -23.79
N THR A 352 2.50 1.77 -24.78
CA THR A 352 2.97 0.39 -24.65
C THR A 352 4.23 0.30 -23.79
N GLY A 353 4.35 -0.76 -23.02
CA GLY A 353 5.53 -1.01 -22.15
C GLY A 353 5.17 -1.76 -20.87
N ASN A 354 6.16 -1.93 -20.02
CA ASN A 354 6.00 -2.46 -18.68
C ASN A 354 5.82 -1.31 -17.70
N TYR A 355 4.87 -1.47 -16.77
CA TYR A 355 4.51 -0.47 -15.77
C TYR A 355 4.55 -1.11 -14.39
N TYR A 356 5.38 -0.56 -13.50
CA TYR A 356 5.65 -1.13 -12.20
C TYR A 356 5.08 -0.24 -11.09
N SER A 357 4.40 -0.85 -10.13
CA SER A 357 3.72 -0.13 -9.05
C SER A 357 4.68 0.77 -8.28
N THR A 358 4.29 2.01 -8.08
CA THR A 358 5.03 2.97 -7.24
C THR A 358 4.72 2.83 -5.77
N ARG A 359 3.59 2.20 -5.42
CA ARG A 359 3.16 1.99 -4.05
C ARG A 359 3.84 0.77 -3.45
N ARG A 360 5.12 0.88 -3.16
CA ARG A 360 5.99 -0.15 -2.60
C ARG A 360 7.12 0.46 -1.80
N ALA A 361 7.87 -0.35 -1.07
CA ALA A 361 9.16 0.05 -0.55
C ALA A 361 10.16 0.23 -1.71
N TRP A 362 10.88 1.33 -1.72
CA TRP A 362 11.93 1.65 -2.69
C TRP A 362 13.31 1.51 -2.06
N THR A 363 13.37 1.60 -0.75
CA THR A 363 14.59 1.54 0.04
C THR A 363 14.45 0.50 1.15
N GLY A 364 15.56 0.10 1.72
CA GLY A 364 15.62 -0.91 2.76
C GLY A 364 15.35 -2.35 2.25
N SER A 365 15.48 -3.30 3.15
CA SER A 365 15.33 -4.73 2.83
C SER A 365 13.94 -5.13 2.32
N GLU A 366 12.90 -4.34 2.59
CA GLU A 366 11.56 -4.55 2.02
C GLU A 366 11.53 -4.30 0.50
N ALA A 367 12.39 -3.41 -0.01
CA ALA A 367 12.44 -3.08 -1.43
C ALA A 367 12.79 -4.30 -2.29
N PHE A 368 13.67 -5.19 -1.81
CA PHE A 368 14.01 -6.44 -2.50
C PHE A 368 12.80 -7.37 -2.64
N ARG A 369 12.05 -7.58 -1.54
CA ARG A 369 10.79 -8.33 -1.57
C ARG A 369 9.80 -7.70 -2.53
N ASP A 370 9.60 -6.39 -2.40
CA ASP A 370 8.58 -5.67 -3.16
C ASP A 370 8.92 -5.64 -4.64
N ALA A 371 10.22 -5.60 -4.99
CA ALA A 371 10.69 -5.75 -6.36
C ALA A 371 10.29 -7.10 -7.00
N LEU A 372 10.07 -8.14 -6.20
CA LEU A 372 9.67 -9.44 -6.69
C LEU A 372 8.15 -9.65 -6.72
N ILE A 373 7.39 -9.12 -5.74
CA ILE A 373 5.99 -9.52 -5.51
C ILE A 373 4.95 -8.48 -5.93
N TYR A 374 5.33 -7.22 -6.11
CA TYR A 374 4.36 -6.17 -6.43
C TYR A 374 3.84 -6.24 -7.86
N GLU A 375 2.66 -5.67 -8.05
CA GLU A 375 1.94 -5.68 -9.32
C GLU A 375 2.75 -5.00 -10.43
N ASN A 376 2.94 -5.72 -11.52
CA ASN A 376 3.57 -5.25 -12.75
C ASN A 376 2.58 -5.40 -13.90
N LEU A 377 2.24 -4.27 -14.53
CA LEU A 377 1.31 -4.22 -15.63
C LEU A 377 2.07 -4.14 -16.94
N LYS A 378 1.66 -4.91 -17.94
CA LYS A 378 2.17 -4.81 -19.31
C LYS A 378 1.07 -4.29 -20.22
N VAL A 379 1.32 -3.17 -20.88
CA VAL A 379 0.47 -2.62 -21.93
C VAL A 379 1.10 -2.94 -23.27
N PHE A 380 0.32 -3.51 -24.17
CA PHE A 380 0.79 -3.88 -25.50
C PHE A 380 -0.29 -3.61 -26.55
N ARG A 381 0.12 -3.61 -27.83
CA ARG A 381 -0.75 -3.35 -28.98
C ARG A 381 -0.90 -4.61 -29.79
N GLU A 382 -2.13 -4.95 -30.14
CA GLU A 382 -2.49 -6.03 -31.03
C GLU A 382 -3.67 -5.58 -31.89
N ASN A 383 -3.62 -5.83 -33.20
CA ASN A 383 -4.67 -5.46 -34.16
C ASN A 383 -5.21 -4.01 -33.98
N ASN A 384 -4.29 -3.06 -33.88
CA ASN A 384 -4.59 -1.63 -33.67
C ASN A 384 -5.36 -1.30 -32.37
N LYS A 385 -5.36 -2.20 -31.40
CA LYS A 385 -6.01 -2.01 -30.09
C LYS A 385 -5.00 -2.15 -28.97
N LEU A 386 -5.22 -1.44 -27.87
CA LEU A 386 -4.41 -1.61 -26.68
C LEU A 386 -5.01 -2.69 -25.77
N TYR A 387 -4.10 -3.47 -25.20
CA TYR A 387 -4.40 -4.50 -24.20
C TYR A 387 -3.52 -4.28 -22.97
N ILE A 388 -4.01 -4.75 -21.84
CA ILE A 388 -3.29 -4.73 -20.58
C ILE A 388 -3.39 -6.10 -19.90
N ASN A 389 -2.29 -6.56 -19.31
CA ASN A 389 -2.26 -7.74 -18.45
C ASN A 389 -1.43 -7.48 -17.19
N GLY A 390 -1.31 -8.48 -16.30
CA GLY A 390 -0.53 -8.37 -15.08
C GLY A 390 -1.33 -7.94 -13.86
N PHE A 391 -2.67 -7.96 -13.91
CA PHE A 391 -3.49 -7.68 -12.73
C PHE A 391 -3.30 -8.75 -11.64
N GLY A 392 -2.87 -8.31 -10.47
CA GLY A 392 -2.62 -9.16 -9.29
C GLY A 392 -1.16 -9.29 -8.94
N ALA A 393 -0.89 -9.44 -7.64
CA ALA A 393 0.45 -9.70 -7.13
C ALA A 393 0.97 -11.07 -7.65
N MET A 394 2.29 -11.17 -7.84
CA MET A 394 3.00 -12.38 -8.31
C MET A 394 2.60 -12.88 -9.70
N ASN A 395 2.10 -12.01 -10.57
CA ASN A 395 1.72 -12.41 -11.93
C ASN A 395 2.93 -12.37 -12.89
N PHE A 396 3.98 -13.15 -12.58
CA PHE A 396 5.26 -13.18 -13.31
C PHE A 396 5.13 -13.66 -14.76
N PHE A 397 4.17 -14.55 -15.03
CA PHE A 397 4.06 -15.24 -16.32
C PHE A 397 2.97 -14.67 -17.22
N GLY A 398 2.39 -13.52 -16.86
CA GLY A 398 1.27 -12.93 -17.55
C GLY A 398 -0.05 -13.59 -17.13
N GLY A 399 -1.07 -12.79 -16.92
CA GLY A 399 -2.43 -13.24 -16.67
C GLY A 399 -3.31 -13.02 -17.87
N LYS A 400 -4.60 -13.15 -17.68
CA LYS A 400 -5.61 -12.81 -18.69
C LYS A 400 -5.35 -11.38 -19.19
N SER A 401 -5.35 -11.23 -20.50
CA SER A 401 -5.24 -9.93 -21.16
C SER A 401 -6.63 -9.32 -21.31
N TYR A 402 -6.71 -8.02 -21.06
CA TYR A 402 -7.95 -7.26 -21.14
C TYR A 402 -7.77 -6.15 -22.16
N LYS A 403 -8.77 -5.97 -23.01
CA LYS A 403 -8.79 -4.88 -23.97
C LYS A 403 -9.01 -3.54 -23.24
N LEU A 404 -8.31 -2.51 -23.68
CA LEU A 404 -8.48 -1.14 -23.23
C LEU A 404 -9.44 -0.42 -24.20
N LYS A 405 -10.65 -0.10 -23.72
CA LYS A 405 -11.64 0.69 -24.45
C LYS A 405 -11.36 2.16 -24.21
N HIS A 406 -11.08 2.92 -25.27
CA HIS A 406 -10.79 4.35 -25.17
C HIS A 406 -12.04 5.13 -24.77
N LEU A 407 -11.92 5.97 -23.75
CA LEU A 407 -13.02 6.81 -23.27
C LEU A 407 -12.82 8.27 -23.62
N SER A 408 -11.69 8.84 -23.25
CA SER A 408 -11.37 10.24 -23.52
C SER A 408 -9.89 10.53 -23.33
N LYS A 409 -9.33 11.46 -24.09
CA LYS A 409 -7.91 11.86 -23.99
C LYS A 409 -6.98 10.65 -23.85
N ARG A 410 -6.45 10.42 -22.65
CA ARG A 410 -5.52 9.33 -22.34
C ARG A 410 -6.12 8.33 -21.32
N THR A 411 -7.45 8.29 -21.23
CA THR A 411 -8.19 7.45 -20.27
C THR A 411 -8.91 6.34 -20.99
N PHE A 412 -8.77 5.13 -20.44
CA PHE A 412 -9.31 3.89 -20.98
C PHE A 412 -10.08 3.14 -19.90
N LEU A 413 -11.10 2.41 -20.31
CA LEU A 413 -11.77 1.42 -19.49
C LEU A 413 -11.16 0.04 -19.77
N VAL A 414 -10.81 -0.68 -18.73
CA VAL A 414 -10.42 -2.09 -18.83
C VAL A 414 -11.68 -2.92 -19.04
N GLU A 415 -11.76 -3.61 -20.18
CA GLU A 415 -12.92 -4.46 -20.52
C GLU A 415 -13.15 -5.52 -19.43
N ASP A 416 -14.39 -5.77 -19.06
CA ASP A 416 -14.83 -6.72 -18.02
C ASP A 416 -14.36 -6.43 -16.57
N LYS A 417 -13.70 -5.31 -16.31
CA LYS A 417 -13.16 -5.00 -14.97
C LYS A 417 -13.74 -3.76 -14.31
N ASP A 418 -14.44 -2.92 -15.04
CA ASP A 418 -14.89 -1.61 -14.55
C ASP A 418 -13.77 -0.79 -13.86
N VAL A 419 -12.57 -0.88 -14.41
CA VAL A 419 -11.37 -0.20 -13.91
C VAL A 419 -10.90 0.81 -14.94
N LEU A 420 -10.70 2.06 -14.50
CA LEU A 420 -10.13 3.11 -15.34
C LEU A 420 -8.60 3.04 -15.30
N ILE A 421 -8.01 3.19 -16.48
CA ILE A 421 -6.58 3.37 -16.69
C ILE A 421 -6.36 4.71 -17.36
N SER A 422 -5.48 5.53 -16.80
CA SER A 422 -5.12 6.82 -17.38
C SER A 422 -3.60 6.94 -17.51
N PHE A 423 -3.15 7.44 -18.64
CA PHE A 423 -1.72 7.64 -18.91
C PHE A 423 -1.33 9.11 -18.77
N SER A 424 -0.10 9.38 -18.31
CA SER A 424 0.52 10.69 -18.39
C SER A 424 0.67 11.14 -19.85
N LYS A 425 0.89 12.45 -20.08
CA LYS A 425 0.98 13.04 -21.43
C LYS A 425 2.03 12.35 -22.31
N ASN A 426 3.14 11.94 -21.72
CA ASN A 426 4.28 11.30 -22.38
C ASN A 426 4.32 9.77 -22.20
N GLY A 427 3.31 9.17 -21.54
CA GLY A 427 3.26 7.73 -21.26
C GLY A 427 4.28 7.25 -20.22
N LYS A 428 4.98 8.15 -19.50
CA LYS A 428 5.96 7.77 -18.48
C LYS A 428 5.34 7.07 -17.27
N PHE A 429 4.10 7.37 -16.94
CA PHE A 429 3.37 6.66 -15.90
C PHE A 429 1.91 6.37 -16.28
N LEU A 430 1.33 5.44 -15.57
CA LEU A 430 -0.05 4.98 -15.68
C LEU A 430 -0.69 5.04 -14.31
N THR A 431 -1.95 5.49 -14.24
CA THR A 431 -2.78 5.45 -13.03
C THR A 431 -3.91 4.45 -13.19
N LYS A 432 -4.07 3.54 -12.24
CA LYS A 432 -5.19 2.60 -12.13
C LYS A 432 -6.15 3.07 -11.04
N GLY A 433 -7.35 3.49 -11.45
CA GLY A 433 -8.34 4.09 -10.55
C GLY A 433 -7.95 5.50 -10.10
N ILE A 434 -7.93 5.77 -8.79
CA ILE A 434 -7.64 7.10 -8.23
C ILE A 434 -6.16 7.28 -7.90
N TYR A 435 -5.53 6.27 -7.28
CA TYR A 435 -4.28 6.45 -6.54
C TYR A 435 -3.23 5.36 -6.77
N ASN A 436 -3.54 4.33 -7.57
CA ASN A 436 -2.55 3.30 -7.86
C ASN A 436 -1.77 3.71 -9.10
N ASN A 437 -0.55 4.18 -8.89
CA ASN A 437 0.35 4.62 -9.94
C ASN A 437 1.39 3.57 -10.26
N TYR A 438 1.83 3.58 -11.52
CA TYR A 438 2.81 2.66 -12.07
C TYR A 438 3.73 3.44 -12.98
N ASP A 439 5.02 3.37 -12.72
CA ASP A 439 6.04 3.97 -13.59
C ASP A 439 6.36 3.04 -14.75
N LYS A 440 6.51 3.62 -15.94
CA LYS A 440 7.00 2.90 -17.11
C LYS A 440 8.46 2.54 -16.91
N VAL A 441 8.77 1.26 -17.00
CA VAL A 441 10.10 0.71 -16.74
C VAL A 441 10.63 -0.08 -17.92
N ASN A 442 11.95 -0.18 -18.02
CA ASN A 442 12.59 -1.07 -18.96
C ASN A 442 12.46 -2.54 -18.50
N PHE A 443 12.63 -3.49 -19.43
CA PHE A 443 12.48 -4.91 -19.13
C PHE A 443 13.36 -5.36 -17.96
N TYR A 444 14.61 -4.92 -17.89
CA TYR A 444 15.56 -5.31 -16.84
C TYR A 444 15.17 -4.81 -15.43
N GLN A 445 14.27 -3.84 -15.33
CA GLN A 445 13.72 -3.31 -14.07
C GLN A 445 12.46 -4.07 -13.62
N THR A 446 12.00 -5.05 -14.40
CA THR A 446 10.79 -5.81 -14.05
C THR A 446 11.08 -6.93 -13.06
N PRO A 447 10.09 -7.34 -12.23
CA PRO A 447 10.22 -8.52 -11.37
C PRO A 447 10.64 -9.78 -12.13
N LYS A 448 10.16 -9.94 -13.37
CA LYS A 448 10.51 -11.08 -14.22
C LYS A 448 11.98 -11.09 -14.59
N ALA A 449 12.55 -9.95 -14.96
CA ALA A 449 13.97 -9.84 -15.26
C ALA A 449 14.83 -10.11 -14.01
N LEU A 450 14.46 -9.51 -12.87
CA LEU A 450 15.15 -9.76 -11.61
C LEU A 450 15.13 -11.25 -11.24
N LEU A 451 13.98 -11.91 -11.35
CA LEU A 451 13.86 -13.34 -11.11
C LEU A 451 14.74 -14.17 -12.05
N LEU A 452 14.77 -13.85 -13.34
CA LEU A 452 15.62 -14.53 -14.31
C LEU A 452 17.11 -14.37 -13.98
N ILE A 453 17.53 -13.15 -13.58
CA ILE A 453 18.91 -12.89 -13.15
C ILE A 453 19.24 -13.73 -11.92
N LEU A 454 18.40 -13.73 -10.89
CA LEU A 454 18.61 -14.50 -9.67
C LEU A 454 18.67 -16.00 -9.94
N LEU A 455 17.77 -16.54 -10.78
CA LEU A 455 17.80 -17.96 -11.18
C LEU A 455 19.09 -18.31 -11.95
N SER A 456 19.53 -17.44 -12.85
CA SER A 456 20.79 -17.63 -13.58
C SER A 456 21.98 -17.66 -12.63
N ILE A 457 22.01 -16.75 -11.64
CA ILE A 457 23.04 -16.72 -10.60
C ILE A 457 23.02 -18.05 -9.80
N ILE A 458 21.85 -18.52 -9.36
CA ILE A 458 21.70 -19.78 -8.62
C ILE A 458 22.25 -20.95 -9.44
N VAL A 459 21.91 -21.04 -10.73
CA VAL A 459 22.42 -22.12 -11.61
C VAL A 459 23.94 -22.07 -11.70
N ILE A 460 24.54 -20.89 -11.87
CA ILE A 460 25.99 -20.71 -11.93
C ILE A 460 26.64 -21.10 -10.59
N LEU A 461 26.08 -20.68 -9.47
CA LEU A 461 26.60 -21.00 -8.15
C LEU A 461 26.48 -22.51 -7.85
N LEU A 462 25.38 -23.17 -8.23
CA LEU A 462 25.22 -24.62 -8.13
C LEU A 462 26.23 -25.36 -8.97
N SER A 463 26.59 -24.85 -10.15
CA SER A 463 27.63 -25.48 -10.99
C SER A 463 28.98 -25.57 -10.29
N SER A 464 29.33 -24.61 -9.43
CA SER A 464 30.57 -24.64 -8.64
C SER A 464 30.56 -25.76 -7.60
N ILE A 465 29.41 -25.98 -6.97
CA ILE A 465 29.22 -27.05 -5.98
C ILE A 465 29.34 -28.42 -6.68
N ILE A 466 28.67 -28.61 -7.81
CA ILE A 466 28.68 -29.84 -8.59
C ILE A 466 30.10 -30.17 -9.06
N LEU A 467 30.82 -29.20 -9.61
CA LEU A 467 32.20 -29.40 -10.07
C LEU A 467 33.16 -29.81 -8.94
N LEU A 468 32.96 -29.27 -7.73
CA LEU A 468 33.74 -29.67 -6.57
C LEU A 468 33.41 -31.11 -6.15
N LEU A 469 32.14 -31.50 -6.16
CA LEU A 469 31.72 -32.86 -5.84
C LEU A 469 32.30 -33.87 -6.82
N ILE A 470 32.30 -33.57 -8.13
CA ILE A 470 32.87 -34.41 -9.17
C ILE A 470 34.40 -34.53 -9.01
N ASN A 471 35.09 -33.45 -8.63
CA ASN A 471 36.54 -33.40 -8.51
C ASN A 471 37.05 -33.63 -7.07
N ARG A 472 36.23 -34.17 -6.17
CA ARG A 472 36.49 -34.33 -4.72
C ARG A 472 37.88 -34.91 -4.39
N ASN A 473 38.38 -35.82 -5.19
CA ASN A 473 39.69 -36.48 -4.98
C ASN A 473 40.89 -35.73 -5.59
N LYS A 474 40.65 -34.64 -6.35
CA LYS A 474 41.69 -33.88 -7.05
C LYS A 474 41.87 -32.44 -6.55
N THR A 475 40.98 -31.96 -5.70
CA THR A 475 40.99 -30.55 -5.24
C THR A 475 41.71 -30.42 -3.92
N LYS A 476 42.96 -29.96 -3.96
CA LYS A 476 43.74 -29.58 -2.77
C LYS A 476 43.74 -28.06 -2.51
N LEU A 477 43.10 -27.27 -3.37
CA LEU A 477 43.24 -25.81 -3.34
C LEU A 477 42.17 -25.15 -2.42
N VAL A 478 42.66 -24.41 -1.47
CA VAL A 478 41.81 -23.69 -0.46
C VAL A 478 40.78 -22.78 -1.11
N PHE A 479 41.14 -22.10 -2.21
CA PHE A 479 40.26 -21.17 -2.87
C PHE A 479 39.00 -21.82 -3.51
N GLU A 480 39.12 -23.09 -3.99
CA GLU A 480 37.96 -23.83 -4.52
C GLU A 480 36.96 -24.16 -3.42
N LYS A 481 37.42 -24.45 -2.22
CA LYS A 481 36.58 -24.64 -1.03
C LYS A 481 35.88 -23.31 -0.64
N ILE A 482 36.63 -22.21 -0.64
CA ILE A 482 36.08 -20.88 -0.36
C ILE A 482 35.02 -20.52 -1.41
N ALA A 483 35.28 -20.78 -2.70
CA ALA A 483 34.31 -20.51 -3.77
C ALA A 483 33.00 -21.28 -3.57
N VAL A 484 33.07 -22.54 -3.13
CA VAL A 484 31.86 -23.33 -2.82
C VAL A 484 31.12 -22.81 -1.61
N VAL A 485 31.83 -22.52 -0.52
CA VAL A 485 31.22 -21.94 0.69
C VAL A 485 30.53 -20.62 0.36
N THR A 486 31.20 -19.75 -0.39
CA THR A 486 30.63 -18.46 -0.82
C THR A 486 29.39 -18.68 -1.71
N SER A 487 29.43 -19.66 -2.61
CA SER A 487 28.30 -20.01 -3.46
C SER A 487 27.09 -20.51 -2.65
N ILE A 488 27.31 -21.37 -1.67
CA ILE A 488 26.26 -21.87 -0.77
C ILE A 488 25.62 -20.70 -0.01
N ILE A 489 26.43 -19.84 0.59
CA ILE A 489 25.94 -18.69 1.33
C ILE A 489 25.18 -17.74 0.40
N GLY A 490 25.68 -17.46 -0.81
CA GLY A 490 25.01 -16.65 -1.81
C GLY A 490 23.63 -17.22 -2.20
N ILE A 491 23.53 -18.53 -2.39
CA ILE A 491 22.24 -19.20 -2.66
C ILE A 491 21.29 -19.06 -1.47
N ILE A 492 21.77 -19.27 -0.24
CA ILE A 492 20.97 -19.12 0.97
C ILE A 492 20.47 -17.68 1.09
N THR A 493 21.31 -16.70 0.82
CA THR A 493 20.94 -15.26 0.89
C THR A 493 19.85 -14.90 -0.13
N ILE A 494 19.81 -15.56 -1.29
CA ILE A 494 18.72 -15.37 -2.28
C ILE A 494 17.43 -16.08 -1.81
N ILE A 495 17.55 -17.32 -1.37
CA ILE A 495 16.39 -18.17 -1.07
C ILE A 495 15.73 -17.79 0.25
N PHE A 496 16.53 -17.43 1.26
CA PHE A 496 16.04 -17.12 2.61
C PHE A 496 14.94 -16.04 2.62
N PRO A 497 15.11 -14.84 2.04
CA PRO A 497 14.04 -13.85 2.01
C PRO A 497 12.83 -14.34 1.21
N ILE A 498 13.03 -15.06 0.09
CA ILE A 498 11.92 -15.59 -0.73
C ILE A 498 11.07 -16.56 0.09
N LEU A 499 11.70 -17.50 0.81
CA LEU A 499 11.00 -18.44 1.68
C LEU A 499 10.33 -17.74 2.85
N MET A 500 11.05 -16.89 3.56
CA MET A 500 10.50 -16.18 4.73
C MET A 500 9.33 -15.28 4.35
N PHE A 501 9.42 -14.55 3.24
CA PHE A 501 8.32 -13.73 2.75
C PHE A 501 7.17 -14.54 2.14
N GLY A 502 7.44 -15.69 1.55
CA GLY A 502 6.45 -16.59 0.98
C GLY A 502 5.69 -17.40 2.04
N PHE A 503 6.38 -17.97 3.05
CA PHE A 503 5.77 -18.82 4.09
C PHE A 503 5.15 -18.04 5.23
N VAL A 504 5.77 -16.95 5.67
CA VAL A 504 5.25 -16.12 6.77
C VAL A 504 4.09 -15.24 6.32
N GLY A 505 3.82 -15.25 5.03
CA GLY A 505 2.83 -14.38 4.40
C GLY A 505 3.31 -12.92 4.38
N VAL A 506 2.61 -12.06 3.67
CA VAL A 506 2.81 -10.59 3.69
C VAL A 506 2.39 -10.06 5.06
N HIS A 507 2.97 -10.62 6.12
CA HIS A 507 2.64 -10.23 7.47
C HIS A 507 3.55 -9.06 7.80
N TYR A 508 2.95 -8.00 8.19
CA TYR A 508 3.43 -6.74 8.75
C TYR A 508 4.45 -6.91 9.91
N ARG A 509 5.08 -8.10 10.03
CA ARG A 509 5.77 -8.62 11.20
C ARG A 509 6.99 -9.42 10.92
N LEU A 510 7.68 -9.12 9.90
CA LEU A 510 9.01 -9.65 9.94
C LEU A 510 9.69 -8.97 11.13
N GLU A 511 9.76 -9.75 12.20
CA GLU A 511 10.49 -9.36 13.39
C GLU A 511 11.87 -8.88 12.96
N SER A 512 12.42 -7.92 13.66
CA SER A 512 13.76 -7.38 13.44
C SER A 512 14.81 -8.46 13.16
N ASN A 513 14.63 -9.64 13.75
CA ASN A 513 15.51 -10.79 13.62
C ASN A 513 15.61 -11.36 12.19
N VAL A 514 14.53 -11.39 11.41
CA VAL A 514 14.59 -11.90 10.02
C VAL A 514 15.38 -10.95 9.12
N PHE A 515 15.19 -9.64 9.31
CA PHE A 515 15.97 -8.64 8.58
C PHE A 515 17.42 -8.64 9.01
N LEU A 516 17.69 -8.80 10.31
CA LEU A 516 19.05 -8.93 10.83
C LEU A 516 19.76 -10.14 10.23
N ILE A 517 19.13 -11.31 10.22
CA ILE A 517 19.69 -12.53 9.64
C ILE A 517 19.98 -12.33 8.13
N ASN A 518 19.04 -11.74 7.40
CA ASN A 518 19.23 -11.49 5.97
C ASN A 518 20.38 -10.51 5.70
N ASN A 519 20.51 -9.47 6.50
CA ASN A 519 21.62 -8.51 6.44
C ASN A 519 22.97 -9.20 6.75
N LEU A 520 23.05 -10.01 7.82
CA LEU A 520 24.25 -10.77 8.18
C LEU A 520 24.68 -11.74 7.07
N LEU A 521 23.73 -12.44 6.44
CA LEU A 521 23.99 -13.31 5.28
C LEU A 521 24.53 -12.51 4.09
N GLY A 522 23.96 -11.33 3.82
CA GLY A 522 24.43 -10.42 2.79
C GLY A 522 25.87 -9.96 3.02
N TRP A 523 26.19 -9.48 4.24
CA TRP A 523 27.56 -9.11 4.61
C TRP A 523 28.54 -10.27 4.49
N LEU A 524 28.16 -11.46 4.94
CA LEU A 524 28.99 -12.64 4.84
C LEU A 524 29.29 -12.99 3.37
N THR A 525 28.27 -12.89 2.49
CA THR A 525 28.45 -13.08 1.04
C THR A 525 29.43 -12.06 0.46
N LEU A 526 29.33 -10.80 0.85
CA LEU A 526 30.23 -9.74 0.38
C LEU A 526 31.67 -9.98 0.83
N ILE A 527 31.88 -10.22 2.13
CA ILE A 527 33.23 -10.48 2.70
C ILE A 527 33.89 -11.66 2.02
N LEU A 528 33.18 -12.79 1.87
CA LEU A 528 33.72 -13.97 1.22
C LEU A 528 33.98 -13.73 -0.27
N THR A 529 33.19 -12.93 -0.95
CA THR A 529 33.42 -12.53 -2.34
C THR A 529 34.68 -11.69 -2.47
N LEU A 530 34.94 -10.75 -1.55
CA LEU A 530 36.16 -9.96 -1.50
C LEU A 530 37.39 -10.85 -1.26
N ILE A 531 37.30 -11.75 -0.29
CA ILE A 531 38.39 -12.71 0.01
C ILE A 531 38.69 -13.56 -1.22
N LEU A 532 37.66 -14.13 -1.87
CA LEU A 532 37.82 -14.94 -3.06
C LEU A 532 38.44 -14.16 -4.22
N THR A 533 38.01 -12.91 -4.41
CA THR A 533 38.56 -12.01 -5.44
C THR A 533 40.03 -11.73 -5.19
N TYR A 534 40.41 -11.43 -3.94
CA TYR A 534 41.79 -11.20 -3.55
C TYR A 534 42.67 -12.44 -3.80
N ILE A 535 42.23 -13.64 -3.36
CA ILE A 535 42.93 -14.88 -3.56
C ILE A 535 43.15 -15.17 -5.06
N VAL A 536 42.12 -14.99 -5.89
CA VAL A 536 42.24 -15.22 -7.35
C VAL A 536 43.20 -14.23 -7.98
N PHE A 537 43.19 -12.95 -7.53
CA PHE A 537 44.15 -11.94 -8.00
C PHE A 537 45.59 -12.30 -7.65
N VAL A 538 45.88 -12.71 -6.40
CA VAL A 538 47.19 -13.12 -5.93
C VAL A 538 47.68 -14.35 -6.68
N LEU A 539 46.84 -15.40 -6.83
CA LEU A 539 47.19 -16.62 -7.54
C LEU A 539 47.45 -16.38 -9.02
N LYS A 540 46.73 -15.47 -9.67
CA LYS A 540 46.95 -15.07 -11.07
C LYS A 540 48.32 -14.39 -11.22
N LYS A 541 48.75 -13.57 -10.26
CA LYS A 541 50.07 -12.91 -10.22
C LYS A 541 51.21 -13.92 -10.16
N TYR A 542 51.03 -15.06 -9.46
CA TYR A 542 52.07 -16.09 -9.28
C TYR A 542 52.00 -17.21 -10.30
N LYS A 543 51.30 -17.09 -11.45
CA LYS A 543 51.24 -18.05 -12.58
C LYS A 543 50.85 -19.49 -12.21
N HIS A 544 50.24 -19.78 -11.08
CA HIS A 544 49.93 -21.13 -10.62
C HIS A 544 48.57 -21.71 -11.09
N VAL A 545 47.83 -21.04 -11.94
CA VAL A 545 46.52 -21.53 -12.40
C VAL A 545 46.62 -22.11 -13.81
N ARG A 546 46.82 -23.44 -13.89
CA ARG A 546 47.22 -24.18 -15.12
C ARG A 546 46.08 -24.58 -16.09
N LYS A 547 44.79 -24.42 -15.81
CA LYS A 547 43.74 -24.85 -16.74
C LYS A 547 42.81 -23.69 -17.14
N ARG A 548 42.79 -23.35 -18.43
CA ARG A 548 41.99 -22.25 -19.01
C ARG A 548 40.51 -22.37 -18.69
N ALA A 549 39.89 -23.56 -18.80
CA ALA A 549 38.47 -23.78 -18.49
C ALA A 549 38.13 -23.53 -17.01
N ARG A 550 39.04 -23.93 -16.07
CA ARG A 550 38.85 -23.68 -14.64
C ARG A 550 38.90 -22.19 -14.30
N ASN A 551 39.80 -21.46 -14.95
CA ASN A 551 39.90 -20.01 -14.75
C ASN A 551 38.66 -19.27 -15.25
N ILE A 552 38.13 -19.68 -16.41
CA ILE A 552 36.89 -19.13 -16.97
C ILE A 552 35.73 -19.38 -16.00
N HIS A 553 35.60 -20.61 -15.48
CA HIS A 553 34.52 -20.95 -14.56
C HIS A 553 34.57 -20.13 -13.26
N ILE A 554 35.75 -20.02 -12.64
CA ILE A 554 35.95 -19.19 -11.44
C ILE A 554 35.64 -17.71 -11.73
N THR A 555 36.04 -17.20 -12.89
CA THR A 555 35.74 -15.84 -13.29
C THR A 555 34.22 -15.64 -13.40
N ILE A 556 33.50 -16.60 -13.99
CA ILE A 556 32.02 -16.54 -14.09
C ILE A 556 31.37 -16.54 -12.70
N ILE A 557 31.85 -17.39 -11.78
CA ILE A 557 31.36 -17.40 -10.39
C ILE A 557 31.58 -16.04 -9.72
N LEU A 558 32.78 -15.47 -9.82
CA LEU A 558 33.12 -14.17 -9.26
C LEU A 558 32.22 -13.06 -9.82
N VAL A 559 32.04 -13.02 -11.13
CA VAL A 559 31.14 -12.03 -11.76
C VAL A 559 29.71 -12.19 -11.24
N SER A 560 29.21 -13.42 -11.12
CA SER A 560 27.89 -13.72 -10.59
C SER A 560 27.72 -13.28 -9.13
N LEU A 561 28.74 -13.50 -8.29
CA LEU A 561 28.76 -13.07 -6.90
C LEU A 561 28.82 -11.54 -6.78
N TRP A 562 29.57 -10.85 -7.64
CA TRP A 562 29.61 -9.40 -7.66
C TRP A 562 28.28 -8.79 -8.13
N ILE A 563 27.63 -9.39 -9.14
CA ILE A 563 26.28 -8.98 -9.55
C ILE A 563 25.29 -9.17 -8.38
N LEU A 564 25.39 -10.30 -7.66
CA LEU A 564 24.54 -10.58 -6.50
C LEU A 564 24.75 -9.54 -5.38
N ASN A 565 26.01 -9.25 -5.05
CA ASN A 565 26.31 -8.23 -4.04
C ASN A 565 25.83 -6.84 -4.46
N TYR A 566 25.95 -6.48 -5.74
CA TYR A 566 25.39 -5.23 -6.26
C TYR A 566 23.85 -5.18 -6.06
N ILE A 567 23.15 -6.28 -6.36
CA ILE A 567 21.70 -6.38 -6.13
C ILE A 567 21.39 -6.20 -4.64
N PHE A 568 22.14 -6.86 -3.75
CA PHE A 568 21.92 -6.75 -2.31
C PHE A 568 22.17 -5.34 -1.76
N ILE A 569 23.20 -4.66 -2.23
CA ILE A 569 23.49 -3.27 -1.88
C ILE A 569 22.39 -2.35 -2.44
N HIS A 570 22.01 -2.53 -3.70
CA HIS A 570 20.98 -1.72 -4.36
C HIS A 570 19.62 -1.80 -3.64
N PHE A 571 19.26 -2.97 -3.11
CA PHE A 571 18.03 -3.17 -2.33
C PHE A 571 18.25 -3.09 -0.82
N ASP A 572 19.37 -2.52 -0.37
CA ASP A 572 19.69 -2.32 1.03
C ASP A 572 19.58 -3.61 1.88
N VAL A 573 19.79 -4.76 1.26
CA VAL A 573 19.96 -6.04 1.95
C VAL A 573 21.30 -6.05 2.71
N ILE A 574 22.33 -5.39 2.14
CA ILE A 574 23.59 -5.07 2.78
C ILE A 574 23.61 -3.56 3.01
N ARG A 575 23.45 -3.14 4.26
CA ARG A 575 23.64 -1.75 4.62
C ARG A 575 25.12 -1.46 4.79
N LEU A 576 25.68 -0.62 3.93
CA LEU A 576 27.08 -0.21 4.00
C LEU A 576 27.31 0.84 5.06
N PHE A 577 26.30 1.66 5.35
CA PHE A 577 26.32 2.69 6.39
C PHE A 577 24.94 2.78 7.05
N GLU A 578 24.89 2.73 8.37
CA GLU A 578 23.73 3.18 9.13
C GLU A 578 23.84 4.71 9.25
N SER A 579 22.93 5.42 8.59
CA SER A 579 22.70 6.84 8.88
C SER A 579 21.71 6.97 10.01
#